data_1d5a2b32ffdc3e66f817f62215d69841
#
_entry.id   1d5a2b32ffdc3e66f817f62215d69841
#
_cell.length_a   1.000
_cell.length_b   1.000
_cell.length_c   1.000
_cell.angle_alpha   90.00
_cell.angle_beta   90.00
_cell.angle_gamma   90.00
#
_symmetry.space_group_name_H-M   'P 1'
#
loop_
_entity.id
_entity.type
_entity.pdbx_description
1 polymer ?
#
loop_
_entity_poly.entity_id
_entity_poly.type
_entity_poly.pdbx_seq_one_letter_code
_entity_poly.pdbx_strand_id
1 'polypeptide(L)'
;AALPEADGAIVMNADPFTNGHRHLVETAAARCARLTVFVLSADAAHVPASVRLRLARKGCASFRNVSVVPGGDYIISAATFPDYFFKDATEAAFAHARLDATLFAEEIAPACGVRTRFVGEEPLDPLTRGYNEALLSILPPRGVSVEVVPRIAHCGEPISASRVRALWKSGDFAALTPLVPETTLAYVREHAL
;
A
#
# COMPACT_ATOMS: atom_id res chain seq x y z
N ALA A 1 -10.21 -1.41 -18.44
CA ALA A 1 -11.11 -2.33 -17.73
C ALA A 1 -11.84 -1.56 -16.64
N ALA A 2 -13.12 -1.91 -16.37
CA ALA A 2 -13.84 -1.31 -15.26
C ALA A 2 -13.16 -1.66 -13.93
N LEU A 3 -13.17 -0.71 -12.99
CA LEU A 3 -12.68 -0.94 -11.63
C LEU A 3 -13.65 -1.89 -10.89
N PRO A 4 -13.15 -2.79 -10.01
CA PRO A 4 -14.01 -3.66 -9.25
C PRO A 4 -14.85 -2.86 -8.25
N GLU A 5 -16.10 -3.23 -8.10
CA GLU A 5 -16.97 -2.64 -7.09
C GLU A 5 -16.55 -3.09 -5.69
N ALA A 6 -16.40 -2.13 -4.76
CA ALA A 6 -15.94 -2.36 -3.39
C ALA A 6 -16.47 -1.27 -2.44
N ASP A 7 -16.66 -1.62 -1.19
CA ASP A 7 -16.99 -0.68 -0.11
C ASP A 7 -15.75 -0.23 0.69
N GLY A 8 -14.65 -1.00 0.60
CA GLY A 8 -13.36 -0.65 1.18
C GLY A 8 -12.22 -0.61 0.15
N ALA A 9 -11.21 0.24 0.40
CA ALA A 9 -10.01 0.32 -0.44
C ALA A 9 -8.72 0.45 0.36
N ILE A 10 -7.67 -0.19 -0.15
CA ILE A 10 -6.28 0.01 0.25
C ILE A 10 -5.47 0.40 -1.00
N VAL A 11 -4.49 1.29 -0.86
CA VAL A 11 -3.45 1.50 -1.85
C VAL A 11 -2.11 1.20 -1.21
N MET A 12 -1.25 0.46 -1.88
CA MET A 12 0.06 0.12 -1.37
C MET A 12 1.12 0.00 -2.47
N ASN A 13 2.35 0.36 -2.15
CA ASN A 13 3.49 0.12 -3.03
C ASN A 13 3.89 -1.37 -3.02
N ALA A 14 3.89 -2.01 -1.84
CA ALA A 14 4.20 -3.43 -1.64
C ALA A 14 5.60 -3.83 -2.21
N ASP A 15 6.64 -3.08 -1.87
CA ASP A 15 8.00 -3.21 -2.40
C ASP A 15 9.01 -3.77 -1.37
N PRO A 16 9.04 -5.11 -1.16
CA PRO A 16 8.08 -6.13 -1.56
C PRO A 16 6.84 -6.22 -0.64
N PHE A 17 5.90 -7.15 -0.96
CA PHE A 17 4.74 -7.44 -0.11
C PHE A 17 5.18 -8.14 1.18
N THR A 18 4.79 -7.58 2.35
CA THR A 18 5.22 -8.03 3.70
C THR A 18 4.04 -8.54 4.53
N ASN A 19 4.33 -9.17 5.68
CA ASN A 19 3.31 -9.52 6.67
C ASN A 19 2.61 -8.28 7.26
N GLY A 20 3.25 -7.11 7.27
CA GLY A 20 2.60 -5.82 7.59
C GLY A 20 1.52 -5.43 6.58
N HIS A 21 1.79 -5.59 5.28
CA HIS A 21 0.77 -5.39 4.24
C HIS A 21 -0.37 -6.39 4.36
N ARG A 22 -0.05 -7.67 4.63
CA ARG A 22 -1.06 -8.71 4.82
C ARG A 22 -1.96 -8.41 6.02
N HIS A 23 -1.40 -7.97 7.14
CA HIS A 23 -2.16 -7.56 8.32
C HIS A 23 -3.12 -6.40 8.03
N LEU A 24 -2.68 -5.38 7.28
CA LEU A 24 -3.55 -4.29 6.84
C LEU A 24 -4.73 -4.81 6.01
N VAL A 25 -4.46 -5.71 5.05
CA VAL A 25 -5.51 -6.33 4.22
C VAL A 25 -6.46 -7.17 5.06
N GLU A 26 -5.97 -8.00 5.97
CA GLU A 26 -6.76 -8.86 6.87
C GLU A 26 -7.70 -8.02 7.74
N THR A 27 -7.16 -6.96 8.35
CA THR A 27 -7.93 -6.04 9.20
C THR A 27 -9.03 -5.32 8.42
N ALA A 28 -8.72 -4.83 7.22
CA ALA A 28 -9.68 -4.15 6.35
C ALA A 28 -10.74 -5.12 5.80
N ALA A 29 -10.33 -6.32 5.37
CA ALA A 29 -11.23 -7.34 4.84
C ALA A 29 -12.28 -7.81 5.88
N ALA A 30 -11.92 -7.78 7.17
CA ALA A 30 -12.85 -8.11 8.25
C ALA A 30 -13.91 -7.02 8.50
N ARG A 31 -13.73 -5.80 7.95
CA ARG A 31 -14.57 -4.62 8.21
C ARG A 31 -15.40 -4.18 7.00
N CYS A 32 -15.25 -4.81 5.85
CA CYS A 32 -16.01 -4.49 4.64
C CYS A 32 -16.48 -5.75 3.91
N ALA A 33 -17.55 -5.63 3.15
CA ALA A 33 -18.09 -6.74 2.37
C ALA A 33 -17.19 -7.06 1.17
N ARG A 34 -16.64 -6.04 0.54
CA ARG A 34 -15.71 -6.14 -0.61
C ARG A 34 -14.58 -5.14 -0.47
N LEU A 35 -13.35 -5.62 -0.50
CA LEU A 35 -12.13 -4.83 -0.40
C LEU A 35 -11.38 -4.83 -1.72
N THR A 36 -11.03 -3.65 -2.24
CA THR A 36 -10.09 -3.52 -3.35
C THR A 36 -8.74 -3.05 -2.87
N VAL A 37 -7.70 -3.80 -3.21
CA VAL A 37 -6.30 -3.45 -2.95
C VAL A 37 -5.66 -3.00 -4.26
N PHE A 38 -5.34 -1.72 -4.36
CA PHE A 38 -4.61 -1.14 -5.47
C PHE A 38 -3.11 -1.24 -5.19
N VAL A 39 -2.37 -1.91 -6.08
CA VAL A 39 -0.91 -1.98 -6.04
C VAL A 39 -0.35 -0.98 -7.04
N LEU A 40 0.54 -0.09 -6.60
CA LEU A 40 1.09 0.98 -7.44
C LEU A 40 1.75 0.42 -8.70
N SER A 41 1.46 1.06 -9.84
CA SER A 41 1.93 0.62 -11.16
C SER A 41 3.29 1.20 -11.55
N ALA A 42 3.79 2.24 -10.85
CA ALA A 42 5.08 2.85 -11.17
C ALA A 42 6.26 1.90 -10.92
N ASP A 43 7.20 1.84 -11.86
CA ASP A 43 8.42 1.02 -11.78
C ASP A 43 9.61 1.73 -11.09
N ALA A 44 9.35 2.81 -10.34
CA ALA A 44 10.36 3.49 -9.51
C ALA A 44 10.71 2.76 -8.19
N ALA A 45 10.29 1.49 -8.06
CA ALA A 45 10.52 0.64 -6.89
C ALA A 45 11.64 -0.37 -7.14
N HIS A 46 12.12 -1.05 -6.07
CA HIS A 46 13.16 -2.08 -6.15
C HIS A 46 12.63 -3.37 -6.79
N VAL A 47 11.35 -3.66 -6.59
CA VAL A 47 10.67 -4.82 -7.18
C VAL A 47 9.78 -4.34 -8.32
N PRO A 48 9.87 -4.93 -9.53
CA PRO A 48 9.04 -4.54 -10.68
C PRO A 48 7.54 -4.57 -10.35
N ALA A 49 6.77 -3.64 -10.92
CA ALA A 49 5.32 -3.50 -10.65
C ALA A 49 4.54 -4.79 -10.87
N SER A 50 4.84 -5.52 -11.94
CA SER A 50 4.21 -6.81 -12.25
C SER A 50 4.47 -7.87 -11.18
N VAL A 51 5.66 -7.88 -10.60
CA VAL A 51 6.06 -8.79 -9.51
C VAL A 51 5.36 -8.39 -8.22
N ARG A 52 5.36 -7.09 -7.86
CA ARG A 52 4.66 -6.58 -6.66
C ARG A 52 3.18 -6.95 -6.69
N LEU A 53 2.52 -6.73 -7.83
CA LEU A 53 1.13 -7.15 -8.04
C LEU A 53 0.93 -8.66 -7.86
N ARG A 54 1.82 -9.48 -8.45
CA ARG A 54 1.76 -10.93 -8.32
C ARG A 54 1.95 -11.40 -6.88
N LEU A 55 2.92 -10.83 -6.14
CA LEU A 55 3.17 -11.17 -4.74
C LEU A 55 2.00 -10.74 -3.85
N ALA A 56 1.45 -9.56 -4.05
CA ALA A 56 0.27 -9.09 -3.34
C ALA A 56 -0.95 -10.01 -3.59
N ARG A 57 -1.22 -10.39 -4.85
CA ARG A 57 -2.29 -11.36 -5.18
C ARG A 57 -2.11 -12.69 -4.45
N LYS A 58 -0.90 -13.25 -4.48
CA LYS A 58 -0.60 -14.51 -3.78
C LYS A 58 -0.73 -14.37 -2.26
N GLY A 59 -0.22 -13.26 -1.69
CA GLY A 59 -0.31 -12.99 -0.26
C GLY A 59 -1.75 -12.76 0.25
N CYS A 60 -2.65 -12.32 -0.64
CA CYS A 60 -4.06 -12.08 -0.33
C CYS A 60 -5.00 -13.22 -0.76
N ALA A 61 -4.51 -14.29 -1.36
CA ALA A 61 -5.34 -15.34 -1.97
C ALA A 61 -6.29 -16.07 -1.00
N SER A 62 -6.03 -16.03 0.30
CA SER A 62 -6.89 -16.60 1.33
C SER A 62 -8.14 -15.75 1.67
N PHE A 63 -8.16 -14.49 1.26
CA PHE A 63 -9.26 -13.57 1.57
C PHE A 63 -10.27 -13.55 0.41
N ARG A 64 -11.47 -14.11 0.64
CA ARG A 64 -12.50 -14.31 -0.42
C ARG A 64 -13.14 -13.01 -0.91
N ASN A 65 -13.15 -11.97 -0.08
CA ASN A 65 -13.75 -10.67 -0.37
C ASN A 65 -12.73 -9.62 -0.81
N VAL A 66 -11.49 -10.03 -1.16
CA VAL A 66 -10.41 -9.13 -1.56
C VAL A 66 -10.10 -9.26 -3.04
N SER A 67 -10.14 -8.14 -3.75
CA SER A 67 -9.67 -8.00 -5.13
C SER A 67 -8.37 -7.23 -5.18
N VAL A 68 -7.31 -7.78 -5.78
CA VAL A 68 -6.01 -7.12 -5.92
C VAL A 68 -5.80 -6.72 -7.38
N VAL A 69 -5.72 -5.41 -7.62
CA VAL A 69 -5.65 -4.81 -8.96
C VAL A 69 -4.48 -3.83 -9.08
N PRO A 70 -3.98 -3.55 -10.31
CA PRO A 70 -3.01 -2.48 -10.49
C PRO A 70 -3.66 -1.11 -10.23
N GLY A 71 -2.89 -0.17 -9.67
CA GLY A 71 -3.33 1.19 -9.37
C GLY A 71 -3.55 2.07 -10.62
N GLY A 72 -2.98 1.66 -11.76
CA GLY A 72 -3.04 2.45 -12.99
C GLY A 72 -2.23 3.74 -12.90
N ASP A 73 -2.59 4.70 -13.75
CA ASP A 73 -1.82 5.94 -13.93
C ASP A 73 -2.32 7.11 -13.06
N TYR A 74 -3.39 6.89 -12.27
CA TYR A 74 -4.06 7.95 -11.51
C TYR A 74 -4.00 7.79 -9.98
N ILE A 75 -3.40 6.73 -9.46
CA ILE A 75 -3.27 6.49 -8.01
C ILE A 75 -1.79 6.46 -7.65
N ILE A 76 -1.30 7.50 -6.97
CA ILE A 76 0.11 7.67 -6.59
C ILE A 76 1.01 7.30 -7.78
N SER A 77 0.92 8.06 -8.83
CA SER A 77 1.66 7.85 -10.07
C SER A 77 2.68 8.97 -10.30
N ALA A 78 3.49 8.84 -11.33
CA ALA A 78 4.38 9.92 -11.76
C ALA A 78 3.60 11.18 -12.20
N ALA A 79 2.31 11.05 -12.55
CA ALA A 79 1.46 12.17 -12.95
C ALA A 79 0.78 12.87 -11.75
N THR A 80 0.38 12.10 -10.72
CA THR A 80 -0.40 12.64 -9.59
C THR A 80 0.44 12.90 -8.35
N PHE A 81 1.51 12.12 -8.12
CA PHE A 81 2.37 12.25 -6.96
C PHE A 81 3.82 11.81 -7.27
N PRO A 82 4.58 12.54 -8.11
CA PRO A 82 5.94 12.16 -8.49
C PRO A 82 6.89 12.07 -7.29
N ASP A 83 6.79 12.99 -6.33
CA ASP A 83 7.68 13.06 -5.16
C ASP A 83 7.56 11.85 -4.22
N TYR A 84 6.45 11.12 -4.27
CA TYR A 84 6.25 9.92 -3.45
C TYR A 84 7.38 8.90 -3.61
N PHE A 85 7.93 8.78 -4.82
CA PHE A 85 8.98 7.81 -5.15
C PHE A 85 10.38 8.29 -4.76
N PHE A 86 10.58 9.59 -4.64
CA PHE A 86 11.86 10.20 -4.22
C PHE A 86 11.97 10.40 -2.71
N LYS A 87 10.85 10.26 -1.99
CA LYS A 87 10.76 10.43 -0.53
C LYS A 87 11.16 11.83 -0.03
N ASP A 88 11.02 12.83 -0.88
CA ASP A 88 11.28 14.23 -0.53
C ASP A 88 10.04 14.88 0.08
N ALA A 89 10.09 15.19 1.38
CA ALA A 89 9.02 15.86 2.12
C ALA A 89 9.06 17.39 1.89
N THR A 90 8.78 17.82 0.68
CA THR A 90 8.72 19.23 0.29
C THR A 90 7.28 19.76 0.31
N GLU A 91 7.11 21.09 0.23
CA GLU A 91 5.77 21.69 0.04
C GLU A 91 5.09 21.17 -1.24
N ALA A 92 5.86 20.97 -2.32
CA ALA A 92 5.35 20.39 -3.56
C ALA A 92 4.85 18.96 -3.35
N ALA A 93 5.59 18.13 -2.58
CA ALA A 93 5.18 16.77 -2.25
C ALA A 93 3.87 16.75 -1.46
N PHE A 94 3.68 17.66 -0.52
CA PHE A 94 2.41 17.76 0.21
C PHE A 94 1.26 18.29 -0.66
N ALA A 95 1.53 19.17 -1.62
CA ALA A 95 0.54 19.58 -2.60
C ALA A 95 0.11 18.41 -3.50
N HIS A 96 1.05 17.60 -3.97
CA HIS A 96 0.77 16.38 -4.74
C HIS A 96 0.00 15.34 -3.90
N ALA A 97 0.35 15.18 -2.62
CA ALA A 97 -0.40 14.32 -1.69
C ALA A 97 -1.88 14.73 -1.60
N ARG A 98 -2.14 16.04 -1.52
CA ARG A 98 -3.50 16.58 -1.48
C ARG A 98 -4.23 16.41 -2.83
N LEU A 99 -3.54 16.58 -3.94
CA LEU A 99 -4.10 16.34 -5.27
C LEU A 99 -4.51 14.88 -5.43
N ASP A 100 -3.61 13.93 -5.12
CA ASP A 100 -3.88 12.50 -5.21
C ASP A 100 -5.06 12.08 -4.30
N ALA A 101 -5.09 12.59 -3.06
CA ALA A 101 -6.20 12.35 -2.13
C ALA A 101 -7.53 12.89 -2.69
N THR A 102 -7.52 14.05 -3.33
CA THR A 102 -8.72 14.65 -3.95
C THR A 102 -9.19 13.82 -5.15
N LEU A 103 -8.28 13.43 -6.04
CA LEU A 103 -8.60 12.56 -7.19
C LEU A 103 -9.16 11.22 -6.72
N PHE A 104 -8.57 10.64 -5.66
CA PHE A 104 -9.11 9.41 -5.09
C PHE A 104 -10.55 9.59 -4.62
N ALA A 105 -10.85 10.67 -3.89
CA ALA A 105 -12.17 10.91 -3.32
C ALA A 105 -13.23 11.25 -4.39
N GLU A 106 -12.87 12.02 -5.42
CA GLU A 106 -13.80 12.55 -6.41
C GLU A 106 -14.00 11.64 -7.63
N GLU A 107 -12.98 10.83 -7.98
CA GLU A 107 -13.04 9.99 -9.18
C GLU A 107 -12.99 8.49 -8.85
N ILE A 108 -12.01 8.05 -8.06
CA ILE A 108 -11.77 6.62 -7.84
C ILE A 108 -12.80 6.01 -6.90
N ALA A 109 -13.04 6.66 -5.77
CA ALA A 109 -13.97 6.15 -4.75
C ALA A 109 -15.40 6.04 -5.29
N PRO A 110 -15.98 7.04 -5.99
CA PRO A 110 -17.30 6.91 -6.61
C PRO A 110 -17.34 5.82 -7.69
N ALA A 111 -16.31 5.74 -8.55
CA ALA A 111 -16.26 4.75 -9.63
C ALA A 111 -16.23 3.29 -9.15
N CYS A 112 -15.73 3.07 -7.92
CA CYS A 112 -15.70 1.74 -7.27
C CYS A 112 -16.83 1.53 -6.25
N GLY A 113 -17.48 2.60 -5.78
CA GLY A 113 -18.42 2.55 -4.65
C GLY A 113 -17.73 2.55 -3.29
N VAL A 114 -16.46 2.95 -3.20
CA VAL A 114 -15.66 2.94 -1.98
C VAL A 114 -16.16 3.97 -0.98
N ARG A 115 -16.37 3.53 0.26
CA ARG A 115 -16.80 4.36 1.39
C ARG A 115 -15.76 4.46 2.50
N THR A 116 -14.79 3.52 2.52
CA THR A 116 -13.72 3.49 3.53
C THR A 116 -12.37 3.27 2.89
N ARG A 117 -11.43 4.16 3.16
CA ARG A 117 -10.02 4.03 2.81
C ARG A 117 -9.24 3.54 4.03
N PHE A 118 -8.63 2.36 3.94
CA PHE A 118 -7.76 1.83 4.98
C PHE A 118 -6.31 2.20 4.68
N VAL A 119 -5.59 2.69 5.70
CA VAL A 119 -4.17 3.06 5.63
C VAL A 119 -3.42 2.45 6.80
N GLY A 120 -2.17 2.06 6.60
CA GLY A 120 -1.30 1.69 7.70
C GLY A 120 -0.81 2.91 8.46
N GLU A 121 -0.69 2.79 9.78
CA GLU A 121 0.02 3.78 10.59
C GLU A 121 1.44 4.01 10.03
N GLU A 122 1.94 5.27 10.04
CA GLU A 122 3.27 5.60 9.55
C GLU A 122 4.05 6.45 10.54
N PRO A 123 4.76 5.82 11.48
CA PRO A 123 5.53 6.56 12.49
C PRO A 123 6.89 7.06 11.99
N LEU A 124 7.43 6.49 10.90
CA LEU A 124 8.84 6.67 10.52
C LEU A 124 9.05 7.58 9.31
N ASP A 125 8.25 7.44 8.25
CA ASP A 125 8.40 8.18 7.00
C ASP A 125 7.55 9.46 7.01
N PRO A 126 8.17 10.66 7.06
CA PRO A 126 7.42 11.93 7.13
C PRO A 126 6.51 12.18 5.92
N LEU A 127 6.94 11.76 4.72
CA LEU A 127 6.14 11.94 3.50
C LEU A 127 4.88 11.07 3.53
N THR A 128 5.00 9.80 3.86
CA THR A 128 3.86 8.89 3.97
C THR A 128 2.93 9.30 5.12
N ARG A 129 3.47 9.82 6.23
CA ARG A 129 2.66 10.38 7.31
C ARG A 129 1.88 11.60 6.84
N GLY A 130 2.53 12.57 6.15
CA GLY A 130 1.86 13.73 5.57
C GLY A 130 0.79 13.34 4.54
N TYR A 131 1.02 12.28 3.77
CA TYR A 131 0.00 11.72 2.89
C TYR A 131 -1.21 11.16 3.67
N ASN A 132 -0.98 10.43 4.76
CA ASN A 132 -2.06 9.96 5.63
C ASN A 132 -2.85 11.12 6.24
N GLU A 133 -2.18 12.20 6.65
CA GLU A 133 -2.81 13.43 7.15
C GLU A 133 -3.67 14.10 6.05
N ALA A 134 -3.20 14.15 4.81
CA ALA A 134 -3.97 14.64 3.68
C ALA A 134 -5.24 13.81 3.46
N LEU A 135 -5.14 12.47 3.49
CA LEU A 135 -6.29 11.57 3.39
C LEU A 135 -7.31 11.82 4.52
N LEU A 136 -6.86 11.91 5.76
CA LEU A 136 -7.71 12.17 6.93
C LEU A 136 -8.44 13.51 6.86
N SER A 137 -7.85 14.51 6.20
CA SER A 137 -8.46 15.84 6.07
C SER A 137 -9.38 15.96 4.85
N ILE A 138 -9.07 15.27 3.74
CA ILE A 138 -9.71 15.48 2.43
C ILE A 138 -10.86 14.50 2.19
N LEU A 139 -10.71 13.25 2.59
CA LEU A 139 -11.68 12.19 2.26
C LEU A 139 -12.99 12.29 3.03
N PRO A 140 -12.99 12.50 4.38
CA PRO A 140 -14.24 12.48 5.15
C PRO A 140 -15.28 13.53 4.71
N PRO A 141 -14.90 14.80 4.42
CA PRO A 141 -15.86 15.79 3.89
C PRO A 141 -16.46 15.40 2.52
N ARG A 142 -15.85 14.44 1.82
CA ARG A 142 -16.28 13.92 0.51
C ARG A 142 -16.98 12.55 0.61
N GLY A 143 -17.34 12.13 1.83
CA GLY A 143 -18.11 10.91 2.06
C GLY A 143 -17.30 9.62 2.09
N VAL A 144 -15.98 9.70 2.16
CA VAL A 144 -15.08 8.54 2.28
C VAL A 144 -14.38 8.56 3.64
N SER A 145 -14.72 7.62 4.51
CA SER A 145 -14.04 7.46 5.81
C SER A 145 -12.58 7.02 5.64
N VAL A 146 -11.71 7.41 6.56
CA VAL A 146 -10.32 6.92 6.62
C VAL A 146 -10.12 6.16 7.92
N GLU A 147 -9.69 4.91 7.81
CA GLU A 147 -9.31 4.08 8.96
C GLU A 147 -7.80 3.83 8.98
N VAL A 148 -7.16 4.23 10.08
CA VAL A 148 -5.74 3.99 10.32
C VAL A 148 -5.58 2.67 11.08
N VAL A 149 -4.88 1.71 10.47
CA VAL A 149 -4.61 0.39 11.07
C VAL A 149 -3.22 0.42 11.70
N PRO A 150 -3.10 0.08 12.99
CA PRO A 150 -1.80 0.00 13.67
C PRO A 150 -0.86 -0.98 12.99
N ARG A 151 0.44 -0.68 12.98
CA ARG A 151 1.45 -1.60 12.45
C ARG A 151 1.67 -2.76 13.40
N ILE A 152 1.82 -3.96 12.85
CA ILE A 152 2.35 -5.10 13.60
C ILE A 152 3.88 -5.00 13.71
N ALA A 153 4.39 -5.52 14.82
CA ALA A 153 5.83 -5.57 15.10
C ALA A 153 6.32 -7.02 15.19
N HIS A 154 7.60 -7.22 14.90
CA HIS A 154 8.32 -8.47 15.17
C HIS A 154 9.61 -8.12 15.91
N CYS A 155 9.81 -8.74 17.10
CA CYS A 155 10.92 -8.44 18.02
C CYS A 155 10.97 -6.93 18.42
N GLY A 156 9.81 -6.32 18.68
CA GLY A 156 9.71 -4.93 19.12
C GLY A 156 9.83 -3.88 18.00
N GLU A 157 10.13 -4.27 16.77
CA GLU A 157 10.26 -3.36 15.63
C GLU A 157 9.12 -3.54 14.61
N PRO A 158 8.56 -2.43 14.04
CA PRO A 158 7.54 -2.50 13.02
C PRO A 158 7.98 -3.33 11.80
N ILE A 159 7.08 -4.15 11.26
CA ILE A 159 7.30 -4.82 9.99
C ILE A 159 7.11 -3.80 8.86
N SER A 160 8.19 -3.49 8.15
CA SER A 160 8.19 -2.55 7.03
C SER A 160 8.90 -3.14 5.80
N ALA A 161 8.53 -2.66 4.61
CA ALA A 161 9.22 -3.04 3.37
C ALA A 161 10.68 -2.58 3.36
N SER A 162 10.99 -1.43 3.96
CA SER A 162 12.36 -0.92 4.10
C SER A 162 13.23 -1.85 4.94
N ARG A 163 12.72 -2.35 6.07
CA ARG A 163 13.42 -3.36 6.90
C ARG A 163 13.65 -4.66 6.13
N VAL A 164 12.64 -5.12 5.39
CA VAL A 164 12.78 -6.32 4.54
C VAL A 164 13.85 -6.13 3.48
N ARG A 165 13.90 -4.97 2.79
CA ARG A 165 14.93 -4.69 1.79
C ARG A 165 16.34 -4.62 2.39
N ALA A 166 16.50 -4.05 3.58
CA ALA A 166 17.79 -4.03 4.28
C ALA A 166 18.32 -5.43 4.58
N LEU A 167 17.45 -6.30 5.11
CA LEU A 167 17.80 -7.71 5.38
C LEU A 167 18.02 -8.52 4.10
N TRP A 168 17.27 -8.25 3.05
CA TRP A 168 17.46 -8.86 1.74
C TRP A 168 18.84 -8.51 1.16
N LYS A 169 19.19 -7.22 1.17
CA LYS A 169 20.50 -6.74 0.69
C LYS A 169 21.68 -7.32 1.49
N SER A 170 21.51 -7.55 2.79
CA SER A 170 22.54 -8.17 3.63
C SER A 170 22.58 -9.71 3.55
N GLY A 171 21.59 -10.35 2.91
CA GLY A 171 21.46 -11.80 2.83
C GLY A 171 21.00 -12.45 4.13
N ASP A 172 20.48 -11.69 5.10
CA ASP A 172 19.98 -12.23 6.36
C ASP A 172 18.54 -12.75 6.20
N PHE A 173 18.43 -13.90 5.53
CA PHE A 173 17.14 -14.56 5.30
C PHE A 173 16.51 -15.14 6.57
N ALA A 174 17.32 -15.40 7.62
CA ALA A 174 16.79 -15.88 8.90
C ALA A 174 15.94 -14.79 9.57
N ALA A 175 16.47 -13.57 9.69
CA ALA A 175 15.74 -12.42 10.22
C ALA A 175 14.61 -11.94 9.30
N LEU A 176 14.74 -12.14 7.99
CA LEU A 176 13.73 -11.75 7.00
C LEU A 176 12.50 -12.66 6.99
N THR A 177 12.69 -13.96 7.17
CA THR A 177 11.63 -14.99 7.09
C THR A 177 10.35 -14.65 7.87
N PRO A 178 10.37 -14.21 9.13
CA PRO A 178 9.14 -13.89 9.86
C PRO A 178 8.44 -12.60 9.39
N LEU A 179 9.08 -11.78 8.54
CA LEU A 179 8.56 -10.48 8.12
C LEU A 179 7.72 -10.56 6.85
N VAL A 180 7.79 -11.65 6.10
CA VAL A 180 7.15 -11.77 4.78
C VAL A 180 6.36 -13.08 4.65
N PRO A 181 5.33 -13.14 3.79
CA PRO A 181 4.71 -14.38 3.39
C PRO A 181 5.70 -15.28 2.64
N GLU A 182 5.45 -16.60 2.67
CA GLU A 182 6.28 -17.60 2.00
C GLU A 182 6.49 -17.30 0.50
N THR A 183 5.48 -16.80 -0.18
CA THR A 183 5.56 -16.41 -1.60
C THR A 183 6.53 -15.26 -1.85
N THR A 184 6.64 -14.32 -0.93
CA THR A 184 7.63 -13.24 -1.00
C THR A 184 9.00 -13.76 -0.61
N LEU A 185 9.09 -14.63 0.41
CA LEU A 185 10.35 -15.25 0.81
C LEU A 185 10.98 -16.06 -0.34
N ALA A 186 10.19 -16.85 -1.06
CA ALA A 186 10.66 -17.59 -2.23
C ALA A 186 11.25 -16.62 -3.28
N TYR A 187 10.53 -15.54 -3.60
CA TYR A 187 11.01 -14.54 -4.57
C TYR A 187 12.34 -13.91 -4.14
N VAL A 188 12.47 -13.45 -2.89
CA VAL A 188 13.68 -12.76 -2.42
C VAL A 188 14.91 -13.67 -2.33
N ARG A 189 14.70 -15.00 -2.16
CA ARG A 189 15.79 -15.99 -2.20
C ARG A 189 16.33 -16.26 -3.59
N GLU A 190 15.50 -16.11 -4.61
CA GLU A 190 15.85 -16.38 -6.01
C GLU A 190 16.44 -15.15 -6.71
N HIS A 191 16.31 -13.96 -6.14
CA HIS A 191 16.69 -12.70 -6.78
C HIS A 191 17.60 -11.88 -5.85
N ALA A 192 18.67 -11.32 -6.38
CA ALA A 192 19.46 -10.30 -5.68
C ALA A 192 18.72 -8.95 -5.68
N LEU A 193 18.95 -8.14 -4.65
CA LEU A 193 18.43 -6.77 -4.57
C LEU A 193 19.50 -5.78 -5.02
#